data_bd8985710efc09e5a28b279d38a64fb4
#
_entry.id   bd8985710efc09e5a28b279d38a64fb4
#
_cell.length_a   1.000
_cell.length_b   1.000
_cell.length_c   1.000
_cell.angle_alpha   90.00
_cell.angle_beta   90.00
_cell.angle_gamma   90.00
#
_symmetry.space_group_name_H-M   'P 1'
#
loop_
_entity.id
_entity.type
_entity.pdbx_description
1 polymer ?
#
loop_
_entity_poly.entity_id
_entity_poly.type
_entity_poly.pdbx_seq_one_letter_code
_entity_poly.pdbx_strand_id
1 'polypeptide(L)'
;MIPVYDPRGVVGAEKKEVAARIRSLDGLRLGVLDNTKWNANKLLRGVRDRLAAQVPLKAVNYYRKESFSRFADPALLEKIRAENDVVVTAIGD
;
A
#
# COMPACT_ATOMS: atom_id res chain seq x y z
N MET A 1 -23.16 12.83 -7.93
CA MET A 1 -22.63 13.04 -8.59
C MET A 1 -22.85 13.23 -9.43
N ILE A 2 -22.52 13.26 -9.76
CA ILE A 2 -22.28 13.36 -10.57
C ILE A 2 -22.08 13.54 -10.97
N PRO A 3 -22.42 13.41 -10.95
CA PRO A 3 -21.66 13.30 -11.70
C PRO A 3 -21.05 14.04 -12.03
N VAL A 4 -21.04 14.63 -10.87
CA VAL A 4 -20.04 15.10 -11.65
C VAL A 4 -19.66 14.13 -12.67
N TYR A 5 -19.64 14.57 -13.71
CA TYR A 5 -19.28 13.75 -14.77
C TYR A 5 -17.80 13.47 -14.74
N ASP A 6 -17.46 12.24 -14.68
CA ASP A 6 -16.08 11.82 -14.73
C ASP A 6 -15.83 11.10 -16.04
N PRO A 7 -15.15 11.74 -16.96
CA PRO A 7 -14.93 11.14 -18.27
C PRO A 7 -14.19 9.82 -18.19
N ARG A 8 -13.36 9.66 -17.21
CA ARG A 8 -12.65 8.41 -17.06
C ARG A 8 -13.58 7.26 -16.75
N GLY A 9 -14.58 7.56 -15.99
CA GLY A 9 -15.50 6.54 -15.56
C GLY A 9 -16.36 6.01 -16.64
N VAL A 10 -16.54 6.79 -17.67
CA VAL A 10 -17.43 6.34 -18.70
C VAL A 10 -16.76 5.69 -19.84
N VAL A 11 -15.49 5.70 -19.88
CA VAL A 11 -14.80 5.13 -21.00
C VAL A 11 -14.68 3.67 -20.90
N GLY A 12 -15.64 2.98 -20.50
CA GLY A 12 -15.60 1.55 -20.49
C GLY A 12 -14.35 0.96 -19.85
N ALA A 13 -13.78 1.70 -18.96
CA ALA A 13 -12.63 1.18 -18.26
C ALA A 13 -13.03 -0.06 -17.52
N GLU A 14 -12.15 -1.02 -17.51
CA GLU A 14 -12.40 -2.25 -16.77
C GLU A 14 -12.59 -1.93 -15.31
N LYS A 15 -13.59 -2.52 -14.74
CA LYS A 15 -13.74 -2.50 -13.30
C LYS A 15 -12.75 -3.47 -12.72
N LYS A 16 -11.91 -2.98 -11.86
CA LYS A 16 -11.02 -3.85 -11.12
C LYS A 16 -11.61 -4.08 -9.74
N GLU A 17 -11.56 -5.31 -9.32
CA GLU A 17 -11.98 -5.61 -7.96
C GLU A 17 -11.00 -5.00 -7.00
N VAL A 18 -11.52 -4.37 -5.97
CA VAL A 18 -10.70 -3.91 -4.87
C VAL A 18 -10.79 -4.91 -3.74
N ALA A 19 -9.75 -4.96 -2.93
CA ALA A 19 -9.74 -5.82 -1.77
C ALA A 19 -10.87 -5.46 -0.83
N ALA A 20 -11.37 -6.44 -0.10
CA ALA A 20 -12.38 -6.20 0.90
C ALA A 20 -11.86 -5.24 1.95
N ARG A 21 -12.75 -4.40 2.47
CA ARG A 21 -12.37 -3.49 3.54
C ARG A 21 -12.05 -4.26 4.80
N ILE A 22 -11.00 -3.84 5.46
CA ILE A 22 -10.67 -4.38 6.77
C ILE A 22 -11.43 -3.57 7.81
N ARG A 23 -11.82 -4.24 8.87
CA ARG A 23 -12.57 -3.57 9.95
C ARG A 23 -11.65 -2.96 10.98
N SER A 24 -10.51 -3.56 11.18
CA SER A 24 -9.55 -3.13 12.18
C SER A 24 -8.17 -3.56 11.75
N LEU A 25 -7.17 -2.82 12.18
CA LEU A 25 -5.77 -3.19 11.99
C LEU A 25 -5.25 -4.05 13.13
N ASP A 26 -6.04 -4.25 14.17
CA ASP A 26 -5.60 -5.01 15.35
C ASP A 26 -5.21 -6.43 14.97
N GLY A 27 -4.04 -6.83 15.38
CA GLY A 27 -3.55 -8.18 15.14
C GLY A 27 -3.17 -8.50 13.71
N LEU A 28 -3.16 -7.51 12.83
CA LEU A 28 -2.79 -7.74 11.44
C LEU A 28 -1.28 -7.58 11.23
N ARG A 29 -0.80 -8.21 10.18
CA ARG A 29 0.58 -8.04 9.73
C ARG A 29 0.60 -6.90 8.72
N LEU A 30 1.37 -5.87 9.02
CA LEU A 30 1.48 -4.70 8.16
C LEU A 30 2.73 -4.77 7.31
N GLY A 31 2.57 -4.67 6.01
CA GLY A 31 3.68 -4.48 5.09
C GLY A 31 3.84 -3.01 4.77
N VAL A 32 5.07 -2.57 4.68
CA VAL A 32 5.38 -1.20 4.26
C VAL A 32 6.26 -1.31 3.03
N LEU A 33 5.76 -0.82 1.90
CA LEU A 33 6.51 -0.88 0.65
C LEU A 33 6.99 0.50 0.25
N ASP A 34 8.29 0.68 0.35
CA ASP A 34 8.97 1.90 -0.06
C ASP A 34 9.21 1.85 -1.56
N ASN A 35 8.63 2.79 -2.30
CA ASN A 35 8.82 2.82 -3.75
C ASN A 35 10.10 3.54 -4.17
N THR A 36 10.94 3.89 -3.21
CA THR A 36 12.26 4.53 -3.39
C THR A 36 12.21 5.96 -3.93
N LYS A 37 11.05 6.54 -4.01
CA LYS A 37 10.95 7.93 -4.39
C LYS A 37 11.48 8.82 -3.27
N TRP A 38 11.92 10.01 -3.63
CA TRP A 38 12.50 10.97 -2.68
C TRP A 38 11.59 11.13 -1.46
N ASN A 39 12.17 10.97 -0.29
CA ASN A 39 11.51 11.09 1.01
C ASN A 39 10.44 10.05 1.30
N ALA A 40 10.20 9.08 0.44
CA ALA A 40 9.23 8.04 0.71
C ALA A 40 9.56 7.28 1.98
N ASN A 41 10.83 6.97 2.18
CA ASN A 41 11.28 6.26 3.36
C ASN A 41 10.97 7.01 4.65
N LYS A 42 11.13 8.33 4.66
CA LYS A 42 10.84 9.13 5.84
C LYS A 42 9.35 9.13 6.16
N LEU A 43 8.53 9.32 5.12
CA LEU A 43 7.08 9.30 5.28
C LEU A 43 6.61 7.95 5.78
N LEU A 44 7.06 6.88 5.15
CA LEU A 44 6.61 5.54 5.48
C LEU A 44 7.07 5.11 6.88
N ARG A 45 8.25 5.48 7.29
CA ARG A 45 8.71 5.19 8.64
C ARG A 45 7.88 5.92 9.67
N GLY A 46 7.53 7.18 9.39
CA GLY A 46 6.67 7.95 10.28
C GLY A 46 5.28 7.32 10.41
N VAL A 47 4.70 6.91 9.30
CA VAL A 47 3.39 6.24 9.30
C VAL A 47 3.48 4.92 10.06
N ARG A 48 4.50 4.13 9.79
CA ARG A 48 4.73 2.86 10.48
C ARG A 48 4.80 3.06 11.99
N ASP A 49 5.60 4.01 12.42
CA ASP A 49 5.80 4.25 13.85
C ASP A 49 4.51 4.71 14.53
N ARG A 50 3.75 5.56 13.87
CA ARG A 50 2.47 5.99 14.42
C ARG A 50 1.46 4.87 14.51
N LEU A 51 1.36 4.05 13.47
CA LEU A 51 0.46 2.92 13.49
C LEU A 51 0.85 1.91 14.56
N ALA A 52 2.13 1.61 14.67
CA ALA A 52 2.62 0.67 15.67
C ALA A 52 2.37 1.17 17.10
N ALA A 53 2.37 2.49 17.29
CA ALA A 53 2.10 3.07 18.60
C ALA A 53 0.62 3.06 18.96
N GLN A 54 -0.27 3.07 17.97
CA GLN A 54 -1.70 3.20 18.19
C GLN A 54 -2.47 1.90 18.06
N VAL A 55 -1.91 0.92 17.37
CA VAL A 55 -2.60 -0.31 17.01
C VAL A 55 -1.72 -1.50 17.35
N PRO A 56 -2.27 -2.54 17.98
CA PRO A 56 -1.50 -3.75 18.29
C PRO A 56 -1.33 -4.61 17.04
N LEU A 57 -0.37 -4.26 16.22
CA LEU A 57 -0.04 -5.01 15.02
C LEU A 57 0.68 -6.31 15.38
N LYS A 58 0.41 -7.37 14.65
CA LYS A 58 1.07 -8.64 14.86
C LYS A 58 2.52 -8.59 14.37
N ALA A 59 2.75 -7.91 13.26
CA ALA A 59 4.07 -7.77 12.70
C ALA A 59 4.11 -6.55 11.78
N VAL A 60 5.30 -6.00 11.58
CA VAL A 60 5.52 -4.93 10.62
C VAL A 60 6.72 -5.31 9.78
N ASN A 61 6.53 -5.40 8.48
CA ASN A 61 7.57 -5.78 7.54
C ASN A 61 7.82 -4.62 6.57
N TYR A 62 9.08 -4.29 6.39
CA TYR A 62 9.45 -3.17 5.53
C TYR A 62 10.12 -3.71 4.27
N TYR A 63 9.66 -3.23 3.11
CA TYR A 63 10.18 -3.64 1.82
C TYR A 63 10.55 -2.41 1.01
N ARG A 64 11.39 -2.61 0.03
CA ARG A 64 11.86 -1.54 -0.80
C ARG A 64 11.94 -2.00 -2.24
N LYS A 65 11.39 -1.22 -3.16
CA LYS A 65 11.57 -1.46 -4.58
C LYS A 65 12.96 -1.05 -5.01
N GLU A 66 13.41 -1.62 -6.10
CA GLU A 66 14.69 -1.26 -6.68
C GLU A 66 14.70 0.17 -7.20
N SER A 67 13.59 0.61 -7.79
CA SER A 67 13.49 1.92 -8.39
C SER A 67 12.05 2.40 -8.38
N PHE A 68 11.86 3.70 -8.17
CA PHE A 68 10.54 4.28 -8.22
C PHE A 68 9.97 4.32 -9.64
N SER A 69 10.80 4.17 -10.66
CA SER A 69 10.37 4.22 -12.05
C SER A 69 9.97 2.86 -12.60
N ARG A 70 10.05 1.82 -11.81
CA ARG A 70 9.69 0.48 -12.21
C ARG A 70 8.60 -0.09 -11.34
N PHE A 71 7.84 -1.01 -11.90
CA PHE A 71 6.93 -1.80 -11.10
C PHE A 71 7.71 -2.69 -10.15
N ALA A 72 7.08 -3.06 -9.06
CA ALA A 72 7.70 -3.98 -8.14
C ALA A 72 7.91 -5.33 -8.83
N ASP A 73 9.01 -5.98 -8.50
CA ASP A 73 9.31 -7.31 -8.99
C ASP A 73 8.18 -8.27 -8.59
N PRO A 74 7.69 -9.11 -9.50
CA PRO A 74 6.67 -10.10 -9.15
C PRO A 74 7.04 -10.98 -7.95
N ALA A 75 8.30 -11.33 -7.83
CA ALA A 75 8.74 -12.11 -6.68
C ALA A 75 8.60 -11.32 -5.38
N LEU A 76 8.89 -10.03 -5.41
CA LEU A 76 8.71 -9.17 -4.25
C LEU A 76 7.24 -9.04 -3.89
N LEU A 77 6.38 -8.86 -4.89
CA LEU A 77 4.94 -8.74 -4.64
C LEU A 77 4.38 -10.02 -4.02
N GLU A 78 4.83 -11.16 -4.49
CA GLU A 78 4.38 -12.44 -3.93
C GLU A 78 4.84 -12.60 -2.48
N LYS A 79 6.06 -12.21 -2.18
CA LYS A 79 6.58 -12.22 -0.83
C LYS A 79 5.76 -11.31 0.09
N ILE A 80 5.47 -10.11 -0.37
CA ILE A 80 4.68 -9.15 0.39
C ILE A 80 3.29 -9.72 0.66
N ARG A 81 2.67 -10.31 -0.34
CA ARG A 81 1.35 -10.89 -0.21
C ARG A 81 1.33 -12.02 0.82
N ALA A 82 2.36 -12.84 0.80
CA ALA A 82 2.44 -14.00 1.70
C ALA A 82 2.70 -13.59 3.15
N GLU A 83 3.39 -12.50 3.36
CA GLU A 83 3.85 -12.10 4.69
C GLU A 83 2.98 -11.08 5.39
N ASN A 84 2.01 -10.51 4.70
CA ASN A 84 1.23 -9.40 5.24
C ASN A 84 -0.25 -9.55 4.99
N ASP A 85 -1.03 -8.88 5.82
CA ASP A 85 -2.48 -8.79 5.65
C ASP A 85 -2.88 -7.48 5.01
N VAL A 86 -2.11 -6.43 5.26
CA VAL A 86 -2.32 -5.12 4.67
C VAL A 86 -0.98 -4.53 4.30
N VAL A 87 -0.99 -3.64 3.32
CA VAL A 87 0.24 -2.98 2.86
C VAL A 87 -0.02 -1.50 2.68
N VAL A 88 0.91 -0.69 3.16
CA VAL A 88 0.92 0.73 2.88
C VAL A 88 2.12 1.04 2.02
N THR A 89 1.93 1.87 1.01
CA THR A 89 3.01 2.26 0.11
C THR A 89 2.94 3.74 -0.22
N ALA A 90 4.05 4.30 -0.61
CA ALA A 90 4.19 5.67 -1.07
C ALA A 90 5.51 5.78 -1.83
N ILE A 91 5.68 6.70 -2.65
CA ILE A 91 4.83 7.84 -2.97
C ILE A 91 4.40 7.67 -4.42
N GLY A 92 3.11 7.82 -4.67
CA GLY A 92 2.59 7.74 -6.02
C GLY A 92 2.86 9.03 -6.80
N ASP A 93 2.84 8.92 -8.09
CA ASP A 93 2.99 10.07 -8.95
C ASP A 93 1.65 10.66 -9.33
#